data_120f21383539524ad00d34968a7d9442
#
_entry.id   120f21383539524ad00d34968a7d9442
#
_cell.length_a   1.000
_cell.length_b   1.000
_cell.length_c   1.000
_cell.angle_alpha   90.00
_cell.angle_beta   90.00
_cell.angle_gamma   90.00
#
_symmetry.space_group_name_H-M   'P 1'
#
loop_
_entity.id
_entity.type
_entity.pdbx_description
1 polymer ?
#
loop_
_entity_poly.entity_id
_entity_poly.type
_entity_poly.pdbx_seq_one_letter_code
_entity_poly.pdbx_strand_id
1 'polypeptide(L)'
;MKKIFISFCRGGDNIIEQVIKTNLKSDFIHVEIITVEQDMENGLRNDRVYDFAENNGKDGKKKWFLEDRLKETKSYVDNINEIFELKIPEGKFYEVYKYIENYYKNYSYDKAMRIYKIGDLGVGNKEFIKGSPDRTTTICSHFCFKVIRFIVRNYYKDYDLLNYRVEEIENHYREKLEYITPGHLYNVFREHTELFG
;
A
#
# COMPACT_ATOMS: atom_id res chain seq x y z
N MET A 1 17.09 12.66 9.55
CA MET A 1 15.98 11.73 9.94
C MET A 1 15.73 10.76 8.80
N LYS A 2 15.59 9.46 9.11
CA LYS A 2 15.34 8.40 8.10
C LYS A 2 14.22 7.50 8.61
N LYS A 3 13.04 7.59 7.96
CA LYS A 3 11.84 6.86 8.39
C LYS A 3 11.05 6.36 7.20
N ILE A 4 10.28 5.30 7.41
CA ILE A 4 9.32 4.76 6.44
C ILE A 4 7.98 4.70 7.15
N PHE A 5 6.95 5.17 6.45
CA PHE A 5 5.58 5.14 6.94
C PHE A 5 4.69 4.40 5.95
N ILE A 6 3.61 3.86 6.47
CA ILE A 6 2.48 3.38 5.70
C ILE A 6 1.26 4.27 6.01
N SER A 7 0.57 4.73 4.98
CA SER A 7 -0.61 5.58 5.10
C SER A 7 -1.82 4.83 4.56
N PHE A 8 -2.80 4.57 5.41
CA PHE A 8 -4.10 4.02 5.04
C PHE A 8 -5.07 5.16 4.80
N CYS A 9 -5.54 5.27 3.55
CA CYS A 9 -6.38 6.38 3.12
C CYS A 9 -7.85 5.98 3.16
N ARG A 10 -8.65 6.69 3.96
CA ARG A 10 -10.11 6.58 3.94
C ARG A 10 -10.64 7.27 2.69
N GLY A 11 -11.62 6.68 2.05
CA GLY A 11 -12.28 7.34 0.93
C GLY A 11 -13.14 8.52 1.39
N GLY A 12 -13.30 9.50 0.53
CA GLY A 12 -14.26 10.60 0.71
C GLY A 12 -15.71 10.16 0.54
N ASP A 13 -16.60 11.14 0.41
CA ASP A 13 -18.05 10.92 0.34
C ASP A 13 -18.61 10.94 -1.08
N ASN A 14 -17.75 10.96 -2.11
CA ASN A 14 -18.24 10.88 -3.48
C ASN A 14 -18.79 9.47 -3.80
N ILE A 15 -19.71 9.40 -4.77
CA ILE A 15 -20.43 8.17 -5.12
C ILE A 15 -19.47 7.02 -5.48
N ILE A 16 -18.39 7.31 -6.20
CA ILE A 16 -17.43 6.28 -6.63
C ILE A 16 -16.72 5.68 -5.42
N GLU A 17 -16.28 6.51 -4.47
CA GLU A 17 -15.61 6.07 -3.26
C GLU A 17 -16.53 5.30 -2.33
N GLN A 18 -17.81 5.69 -2.22
CA GLN A 18 -18.82 4.93 -1.50
C GLN A 18 -19.05 3.54 -2.10
N VAL A 19 -19.09 3.44 -3.42
CA VAL A 19 -19.17 2.15 -4.13
C VAL A 19 -17.93 1.30 -3.83
N ILE A 20 -16.75 1.89 -3.86
CA ILE A 20 -15.49 1.18 -3.53
C ILE A 20 -15.52 0.69 -2.07
N LYS A 21 -15.89 1.54 -1.11
CA LYS A 21 -16.03 1.18 0.31
C LYS A 21 -16.97 -0.01 0.50
N THR A 22 -18.13 0.05 -0.13
CA THR A 22 -19.14 -1.01 -0.05
C THR A 22 -18.62 -2.33 -0.60
N ASN A 23 -17.96 -2.30 -1.74
CA ASN A 23 -17.39 -3.50 -2.36
C ASN A 23 -16.21 -4.07 -1.58
N LEU A 24 -15.37 -3.22 -1.01
CA LEU A 24 -14.25 -3.63 -0.17
C LEU A 24 -14.68 -4.04 1.24
N LYS A 25 -15.91 -3.70 1.66
CA LYS A 25 -16.39 -3.83 3.04
C LYS A 25 -15.40 -3.18 4.03
N SER A 26 -14.89 -2.03 3.68
CA SER A 26 -13.86 -1.32 4.42
C SER A 26 -13.95 0.19 4.20
N ASP A 27 -13.64 0.95 5.23
CA ASP A 27 -13.48 2.41 5.12
C ASP A 27 -12.20 2.79 4.38
N PHE A 28 -11.19 1.91 4.37
CA PHE A 28 -9.93 2.16 3.67
C PHE A 28 -10.02 1.69 2.22
N ILE A 29 -9.86 2.63 1.31
CA ILE A 29 -9.91 2.38 -0.14
C ILE A 29 -8.54 2.40 -0.80
N HIS A 30 -7.54 2.95 -0.11
CA HIS A 30 -6.19 3.08 -0.64
C HIS A 30 -5.13 2.99 0.46
N VAL A 31 -3.91 2.65 0.09
CA VAL A 31 -2.75 2.59 0.99
C VAL A 31 -1.47 2.95 0.24
N GLU A 32 -0.60 3.70 0.88
CA GLU A 32 0.63 4.23 0.30
C GLU A 32 1.83 3.98 1.21
N ILE A 33 3.03 3.91 0.63
CA ILE A 33 4.30 3.93 1.38
C ILE A 33 4.91 5.32 1.27
N ILE A 34 5.33 5.86 2.39
CA ILE A 34 6.02 7.15 2.49
C ILE A 34 7.43 6.89 3.01
N THR A 35 8.43 7.37 2.28
CA THR A 35 9.81 7.39 2.76
C THR A 35 10.21 8.82 3.09
N VAL A 36 10.82 9.01 4.25
CA VAL A 36 11.34 10.30 4.71
C VAL A 36 12.85 10.15 4.92
N GLU A 37 13.62 10.92 4.19
CA GLU A 37 15.07 11.01 4.34
C GLU A 37 15.47 12.47 4.37
N GLN A 38 15.80 12.97 5.56
CA GLN A 38 16.18 14.35 5.80
C GLN A 38 17.48 14.42 6.56
N ASP A 39 18.42 15.15 6.00
CA ASP A 39 19.66 15.57 6.66
C ASP A 39 19.72 17.10 6.62
N MET A 40 19.32 17.71 7.72
CA MET A 40 19.21 19.17 7.82
C MET A 40 20.59 19.84 7.83
N GLU A 41 21.65 19.14 8.27
CA GLU A 41 23.00 19.66 8.29
C GLU A 41 23.56 19.81 6.87
N ASN A 42 23.23 18.85 6.00
CA ASN A 42 23.66 18.84 4.62
C ASN A 42 22.59 19.34 3.64
N GLY A 43 21.45 19.85 4.13
CA GLY A 43 20.36 20.33 3.31
C GLY A 43 19.66 19.24 2.47
N LEU A 44 19.89 17.97 2.78
CA LEU A 44 19.26 16.87 2.08
C LEU A 44 17.80 16.72 2.52
N ARG A 45 16.91 16.74 1.54
CA ARG A 45 15.49 16.39 1.75
C ARG A 45 15.02 15.52 0.59
N ASN A 46 14.73 14.26 0.89
CA ASN A 46 14.27 13.28 -0.09
C ASN A 46 13.03 12.52 0.44
N ASP A 47 11.93 13.25 0.58
CA ASP A 47 10.68 12.72 1.08
C ASP A 47 9.81 12.31 -0.12
N ARG A 48 9.37 11.04 -0.18
CA ARG A 48 8.63 10.48 -1.31
C ARG A 48 7.42 9.68 -0.85
N VAL A 49 6.36 9.75 -1.66
CA VAL A 49 5.17 8.89 -1.55
C VAL A 49 5.13 7.98 -2.77
N TYR A 50 5.01 6.69 -2.53
CA TYR A 50 4.90 5.65 -3.56
C TYR A 50 3.46 5.21 -3.67
N ASP A 51 2.85 5.58 -4.76
CA ASP A 51 1.44 5.42 -5.05
C ASP A 51 1.25 4.48 -6.25
N PHE A 52 0.46 3.42 -6.05
CA PHE A 52 -0.01 2.52 -7.09
C PHE A 52 -1.53 2.65 -7.25
N ALA A 53 -1.95 3.84 -7.66
CA ALA A 53 -3.35 4.13 -7.95
C ALA A 53 -3.46 4.88 -9.27
N GLU A 54 -4.59 4.76 -9.93
CA GLU A 54 -4.84 5.52 -11.14
C GLU A 54 -5.11 6.99 -10.83
N ASN A 55 -4.31 7.85 -11.43
CA ASN A 55 -4.51 9.28 -11.40
C ASN A 55 -5.04 9.75 -12.76
N ASN A 56 -6.32 10.15 -12.83
CA ASN A 56 -6.95 10.78 -13.99
C ASN A 56 -6.77 10.03 -15.33
N GLY A 57 -6.80 8.70 -15.31
CA GLY A 57 -6.76 7.86 -16.52
C GLY A 57 -5.39 7.65 -17.14
N LYS A 58 -4.33 8.19 -16.56
CA LYS A 58 -2.95 7.99 -16.99
C LYS A 58 -2.18 7.17 -15.97
N ASP A 59 -1.15 6.48 -16.41
CA ASP A 59 -0.28 5.56 -15.66
C ASP A 59 -0.59 5.37 -14.18
N GLY A 60 -1.11 4.21 -13.83
CA GLY A 60 -1.61 3.87 -12.50
C GLY A 60 -0.54 3.72 -11.41
N LYS A 61 0.60 4.38 -11.55
CA LYS A 61 1.58 4.54 -10.46
C LYS A 61 2.21 5.92 -10.52
N LYS A 62 2.42 6.53 -9.37
CA LYS A 62 3.07 7.83 -9.26
C LYS A 62 3.98 7.88 -8.03
N LYS A 63 5.14 8.47 -8.21
CA LYS A 63 6.08 8.79 -7.14
C LYS A 63 6.03 10.28 -6.92
N TRP A 64 5.51 10.68 -5.78
CA TRP A 64 5.31 12.07 -5.43
C TRP A 64 6.44 12.59 -4.54
N PHE A 65 6.68 13.91 -4.57
CA PHE A 65 7.21 14.56 -3.38
C PHE A 65 6.12 14.57 -2.30
N LEU A 66 6.48 14.34 -1.05
CA LEU A 66 5.50 14.33 0.05
C LEU A 66 4.73 15.64 0.12
N GLU A 67 5.43 16.76 -0.02
CA GLU A 67 4.82 18.09 0.00
C GLU A 67 3.77 18.28 -1.10
N ASP A 68 4.04 17.81 -2.32
CA ASP A 68 3.10 17.92 -3.45
C ASP A 68 1.90 16.99 -3.23
N ARG A 69 2.13 15.78 -2.70
CA ARG A 69 1.04 14.86 -2.36
C ARG A 69 0.09 15.45 -1.33
N LEU A 70 0.62 16.10 -0.30
CA LEU A 70 -0.17 16.76 0.73
C LEU A 70 -0.99 17.96 0.19
N LYS A 71 -0.52 18.65 -0.85
CA LYS A 71 -1.24 19.76 -1.48
C LYS A 71 -2.35 19.29 -2.43
N GLU A 72 -2.11 18.20 -3.16
CA GLU A 72 -3.02 17.75 -4.23
C GLU A 72 -4.27 17.06 -3.68
N THR A 73 -4.17 16.46 -2.53
CA THR A 73 -5.29 15.78 -1.90
C THR A 73 -5.93 16.67 -0.85
N LYS A 74 -7.00 17.39 -1.20
CA LYS A 74 -7.99 17.84 -0.19
C LYS A 74 -8.36 16.69 0.75
N SER A 75 -8.32 15.46 0.28
CA SER A 75 -8.52 14.24 1.06
C SER A 75 -7.50 14.02 2.18
N TYR A 76 -6.28 14.53 2.09
CA TYR A 76 -5.35 14.48 3.22
C TYR A 76 -5.71 15.47 4.34
N VAL A 77 -6.39 16.58 3.98
CA VAL A 77 -6.83 17.59 4.96
C VAL A 77 -8.18 17.21 5.58
N ASP A 78 -9.09 16.64 4.78
CA ASP A 78 -10.47 16.33 5.18
C ASP A 78 -10.69 14.87 5.54
N ASN A 79 -9.83 13.96 5.05
CA ASN A 79 -9.90 12.54 5.37
C ASN A 79 -8.82 12.18 6.40
N ILE A 80 -9.26 11.65 7.52
CA ILE A 80 -8.38 11.14 8.58
C ILE A 80 -7.67 9.89 8.04
N ASN A 81 -6.52 10.10 7.42
CA ASN A 81 -5.63 9.00 7.07
C ASN A 81 -5.00 8.47 8.36
N GLU A 82 -4.94 7.15 8.47
CA GLU A 82 -4.18 6.53 9.54
C GLU A 82 -2.76 6.24 9.04
N ILE A 83 -1.80 6.87 9.68
CA ILE A 83 -0.38 6.81 9.29
C ILE A 83 0.41 6.14 10.40
N PHE A 84 1.13 5.08 10.06
CA PHE A 84 1.99 4.34 10.98
C PHE A 84 3.44 4.42 10.51
N GLU A 85 4.35 4.63 11.45
CA GLU A 85 5.77 4.42 11.18
C GLU A 85 6.05 2.90 11.11
N LEU A 86 6.64 2.45 10.02
CA LEU A 86 7.14 1.07 9.93
C LEU A 86 8.46 0.98 10.70
N LYS A 87 8.44 0.26 11.82
CA LYS A 87 9.63 0.06 12.64
C LYS A 87 10.61 -0.83 11.91
N ILE A 88 11.79 -0.31 11.69
CA ILE A 88 12.91 -1.03 11.08
C ILE A 88 14.14 -0.86 11.99
N PRO A 89 15.00 -1.88 12.13
CA PRO A 89 16.19 -1.76 12.94
C PRO A 89 17.10 -0.62 12.46
N GLU A 90 17.84 -0.04 13.40
CA GLU A 90 18.81 1.01 13.10
C GLU A 90 19.78 0.56 12.00
N GLY A 91 20.09 1.46 11.08
CA GLY A 91 20.97 1.19 9.93
C GLY A 91 20.34 0.42 8.77
N LYS A 92 19.09 -0.08 8.91
CA LYS A 92 18.43 -0.89 7.87
C LYS A 92 17.54 -0.09 6.90
N PHE A 93 17.41 1.22 7.11
CA PHE A 93 16.61 2.09 6.25
C PHE A 93 16.91 1.91 4.76
N TYR A 94 18.16 1.93 4.36
CA TYR A 94 18.52 1.84 2.93
C TYR A 94 18.29 0.46 2.32
N GLU A 95 18.27 -0.60 3.08
CA GLU A 95 17.90 -1.94 2.59
C GLU A 95 16.41 -1.95 2.21
N VAL A 96 15.55 -1.44 3.10
CA VAL A 96 14.11 -1.33 2.85
C VAL A 96 13.83 -0.32 1.72
N TYR A 97 14.49 0.83 1.75
CA TYR A 97 14.37 1.85 0.71
C TYR A 97 14.71 1.31 -0.68
N LYS A 98 15.82 0.57 -0.83
CA LYS A 98 16.19 -0.09 -2.08
C LYS A 98 15.15 -1.11 -2.52
N TYR A 99 14.58 -1.87 -1.59
CA TYR A 99 13.50 -2.80 -1.91
C TYR A 99 12.28 -2.09 -2.48
N ILE A 100 11.85 -0.98 -1.84
CA ILE A 100 10.75 -0.13 -2.30
C ILE A 100 11.02 0.41 -3.70
N GLU A 101 12.19 1.02 -3.93
CA GLU A 101 12.58 1.58 -5.23
C GLU A 101 12.62 0.52 -6.34
N ASN A 102 13.20 -0.65 -6.06
CA ASN A 102 13.26 -1.75 -7.03
C ASN A 102 11.87 -2.27 -7.37
N TYR A 103 11.00 -2.43 -6.36
CA TYR A 103 9.64 -2.85 -6.59
C TYR A 103 8.88 -1.82 -7.43
N TYR A 104 8.93 -0.56 -7.03
CA TYR A 104 8.31 0.54 -7.77
C TYR A 104 8.78 0.63 -9.21
N LYS A 105 10.08 0.42 -9.46
CA LYS A 105 10.65 0.45 -10.81
C LYS A 105 10.15 -0.70 -11.69
N ASN A 106 10.04 -1.90 -11.14
CA ASN A 106 9.84 -3.13 -11.90
C ASN A 106 8.37 -3.54 -12.05
N TYR A 107 7.44 -2.94 -11.26
CA TYR A 107 6.04 -3.27 -11.30
C TYR A 107 5.20 -2.14 -11.90
N SER A 108 4.17 -2.53 -12.66
CA SER A 108 3.15 -1.62 -13.19
C SER A 108 1.88 -1.71 -12.35
N TYR A 109 1.03 -0.69 -12.44
CA TYR A 109 -0.29 -0.73 -11.80
C TYR A 109 -1.21 -1.70 -12.56
N ASP A 110 -1.94 -2.53 -11.81
CA ASP A 110 -2.91 -3.44 -12.39
C ASP A 110 -4.25 -2.75 -12.62
N LYS A 111 -4.49 -2.32 -13.84
CA LYS A 111 -5.74 -1.67 -14.25
C LYS A 111 -6.96 -2.61 -14.22
N ALA A 112 -6.76 -3.92 -14.32
CA ALA A 112 -7.84 -4.89 -14.35
C ALA A 112 -8.64 -4.91 -13.05
N MET A 113 -7.98 -4.70 -11.90
CA MET A 113 -8.63 -4.59 -10.60
C MET A 113 -9.66 -3.46 -10.52
N ARG A 114 -9.41 -2.34 -11.19
CA ARG A 114 -10.33 -1.20 -11.20
C ARG A 114 -11.61 -1.51 -11.93
N ILE A 115 -11.50 -2.12 -13.10
CA ILE A 115 -12.65 -2.49 -13.94
C ILE A 115 -13.52 -3.51 -13.21
N TYR A 116 -12.90 -4.44 -12.51
CA TYR A 116 -13.57 -5.46 -11.73
C TYR A 116 -14.48 -4.89 -10.63
N LYS A 117 -13.99 -3.95 -9.84
CA LYS A 117 -14.74 -3.41 -8.69
C LYS A 117 -15.88 -2.48 -9.09
N ILE A 118 -15.80 -1.83 -10.23
CA ILE A 118 -16.89 -1.04 -10.78
C ILE A 118 -17.87 -1.94 -11.56
N GLY A 119 -17.37 -3.02 -12.16
CA GLY A 119 -18.16 -3.98 -12.93
C GLY A 119 -19.05 -4.89 -12.10
N ASP A 120 -18.77 -5.10 -10.81
CA ASP A 120 -19.61 -5.90 -9.89
C ASP A 120 -20.97 -5.24 -9.57
N LEU A 121 -21.18 -4.01 -10.00
CA LEU A 121 -22.51 -3.38 -10.06
C LEU A 121 -23.45 -4.01 -11.11
N GLY A 122 -23.10 -5.18 -11.65
CA GLY A 122 -24.00 -6.01 -12.43
C GLY A 122 -23.53 -6.52 -13.78
N VAL A 123 -22.33 -6.19 -14.24
CA VAL A 123 -21.86 -6.54 -15.59
C VAL A 123 -20.36 -6.86 -15.63
N GLY A 124 -19.84 -7.60 -14.68
CA GLY A 124 -18.42 -7.92 -14.63
C GLY A 124 -18.11 -9.39 -14.91
N ASN A 125 -17.20 -9.65 -15.80
CA ASN A 125 -16.74 -10.99 -16.12
C ASN A 125 -15.93 -11.54 -14.95
N LYS A 126 -16.33 -12.64 -14.33
CA LYS A 126 -15.66 -13.30 -13.18
C LYS A 126 -14.20 -13.68 -13.46
N GLU A 127 -13.75 -13.60 -14.70
CA GLU A 127 -12.37 -13.88 -15.10
C GLU A 127 -11.37 -12.83 -14.63
N PHE A 128 -11.81 -11.62 -14.29
CA PHE A 128 -10.95 -10.55 -13.75
C PHE A 128 -10.65 -10.66 -12.24
N ILE A 129 -11.27 -11.60 -11.54
CA ILE A 129 -10.98 -11.88 -10.11
C ILE A 129 -9.61 -12.56 -9.96
N LYS A 130 -9.21 -13.31 -10.97
CA LYS A 130 -7.90 -13.96 -10.98
C LYS A 130 -6.87 -12.87 -11.20
N GLY A 131 -6.08 -12.62 -10.17
CA GLY A 131 -4.94 -11.70 -10.27
C GLY A 131 -4.22 -11.91 -11.59
N SER A 132 -3.80 -10.82 -12.22
CA SER A 132 -3.12 -10.88 -13.50
C SER A 132 -2.08 -11.99 -13.49
N PRO A 133 -2.08 -12.90 -14.45
CA PRO A 133 -1.00 -13.89 -14.61
C PRO A 133 0.34 -13.21 -14.86
N ASP A 134 0.33 -11.93 -15.22
CA ASP A 134 1.52 -11.11 -15.35
C ASP A 134 2.04 -10.76 -13.95
N ARG A 135 3.18 -11.37 -13.60
CA ARG A 135 3.86 -11.15 -12.33
C ARG A 135 4.50 -9.77 -12.21
N THR A 136 4.35 -8.91 -13.20
CA THR A 136 4.91 -7.56 -13.26
C THR A 136 3.89 -6.48 -12.91
N THR A 137 2.65 -6.85 -12.58
CA THR A 137 1.61 -5.90 -12.17
C THR A 137 1.30 -5.99 -10.68
N THR A 138 0.84 -4.88 -10.10
CA THR A 138 0.48 -4.76 -8.68
C THR A 138 -0.58 -3.70 -8.46
N ILE A 139 -1.16 -3.71 -7.26
CA ILE A 139 -2.01 -2.64 -6.73
C ILE A 139 -1.42 -2.10 -5.42
N CYS A 140 -1.95 -0.97 -4.93
CA CYS A 140 -1.48 -0.29 -3.74
C CYS A 140 -1.29 -1.23 -2.52
N SER A 141 -2.32 -1.99 -2.18
CA SER A 141 -2.29 -2.87 -1.00
C SER A 141 -1.35 -4.06 -1.16
N HIS A 142 -1.24 -4.63 -2.35
CA HIS A 142 -0.30 -5.72 -2.60
C HIS A 142 1.16 -5.21 -2.54
N PHE A 143 1.43 -4.03 -3.08
CA PHE A 143 2.73 -3.38 -2.94
C PHE A 143 3.10 -3.16 -1.46
N CYS A 144 2.20 -2.56 -0.68
CA CYS A 144 2.44 -2.32 0.74
C CYS A 144 2.62 -3.62 1.52
N PHE A 145 1.84 -4.65 1.22
CA PHE A 145 2.03 -5.98 1.79
C PHE A 145 3.42 -6.55 1.49
N LYS A 146 3.93 -6.39 0.26
CA LYS A 146 5.29 -6.85 -0.08
C LYS A 146 6.37 -6.13 0.73
N VAL A 147 6.19 -4.84 1.01
CA VAL A 147 7.11 -4.08 1.87
C VAL A 147 7.04 -4.60 3.31
N ILE A 148 5.84 -4.77 3.88
CA ILE A 148 5.66 -5.36 5.22
C ILE A 148 6.30 -6.75 5.30
N ARG A 149 5.98 -7.61 4.34
CA ARG A 149 6.55 -8.97 4.26
C ARG A 149 8.07 -8.95 4.23
N PHE A 150 8.67 -8.04 3.44
CA PHE A 150 10.12 -7.90 3.40
C PHE A 150 10.68 -7.54 4.77
N ILE A 151 10.07 -6.58 5.46
CA ILE A 151 10.47 -6.15 6.81
C ILE A 151 10.35 -7.31 7.80
N VAL A 152 9.18 -7.96 7.86
CA VAL A 152 8.92 -9.07 8.79
C VAL A 152 9.90 -10.21 8.58
N ARG A 153 10.07 -10.67 7.35
CA ARG A 153 10.94 -11.83 7.04
C ARG A 153 12.43 -11.55 7.23
N ASN A 154 12.87 -10.29 7.16
CA ASN A 154 14.28 -9.97 7.32
C ASN A 154 14.65 -9.55 8.74
N TYR A 155 13.74 -8.87 9.46
CA TYR A 155 14.07 -8.23 10.72
C TYR A 155 13.25 -8.71 11.92
N TYR A 156 12.15 -9.44 11.68
CA TYR A 156 11.24 -9.94 12.73
C TYR A 156 11.05 -11.46 12.64
N LYS A 157 12.15 -12.19 12.33
CA LYS A 157 12.11 -13.66 12.16
C LYS A 157 11.66 -14.41 13.41
N ASP A 158 11.98 -13.87 14.57
CA ASP A 158 11.68 -14.48 15.87
C ASP A 158 10.28 -14.07 16.41
N TYR A 159 9.51 -13.31 15.63
CA TYR A 159 8.15 -12.93 15.98
C TYR A 159 7.14 -13.83 15.28
N ASP A 160 6.86 -14.97 15.91
CA ASP A 160 6.01 -16.02 15.33
C ASP A 160 4.66 -15.51 14.86
N LEU A 161 4.01 -14.62 15.64
CA LEU A 161 2.71 -14.08 15.27
C LEU A 161 2.75 -13.21 14.01
N LEU A 162 3.77 -12.37 13.84
CA LEU A 162 3.95 -11.58 12.61
C LEU A 162 4.21 -12.46 11.39
N ASN A 163 5.07 -13.48 11.56
CA ASN A 163 5.35 -14.43 10.49
C ASN A 163 4.09 -15.22 10.11
N TYR A 164 3.31 -15.67 11.10
CA TYR A 164 2.03 -16.34 10.89
C TYR A 164 1.04 -15.44 10.10
N ARG A 165 0.91 -14.16 10.46
CA ARG A 165 0.04 -13.22 9.74
C ARG A 165 0.46 -12.99 8.29
N VAL A 166 1.77 -12.92 8.03
CA VAL A 166 2.28 -12.84 6.66
C VAL A 166 1.92 -14.10 5.87
N GLU A 167 2.11 -15.28 6.45
CA GLU A 167 1.79 -16.57 5.81
C GLU A 167 0.28 -16.73 5.58
N GLU A 168 -0.55 -16.36 6.55
CA GLU A 168 -2.01 -16.35 6.43
C GLU A 168 -2.47 -15.57 5.21
N ILE A 169 -1.97 -14.34 5.05
CA ILE A 169 -2.28 -13.51 3.89
C ILE A 169 -1.78 -14.17 2.59
N GLU A 170 -0.55 -14.65 2.56
CA GLU A 170 0.01 -15.26 1.35
C GLU A 170 -0.79 -16.48 0.92
N ASN A 171 -1.16 -17.36 1.84
CA ASN A 171 -1.91 -18.56 1.54
C ASN A 171 -3.34 -18.20 1.08
N HIS A 172 -4.03 -17.31 1.80
CA HIS A 172 -5.38 -16.89 1.46
C HIS A 172 -5.48 -16.33 0.04
N TYR A 173 -4.59 -15.39 -0.30
CA TYR A 173 -4.65 -14.72 -1.61
C TYR A 173 -4.01 -15.53 -2.74
N ARG A 174 -3.10 -16.45 -2.43
CA ARG A 174 -2.58 -17.42 -3.41
C ARG A 174 -3.65 -18.40 -3.85
N GLU A 175 -4.41 -18.93 -2.90
CA GLU A 175 -5.47 -19.91 -3.18
C GLU A 175 -6.63 -19.28 -3.94
N LYS A 176 -7.01 -18.06 -3.58
CA LYS A 176 -8.13 -17.35 -4.20
C LYS A 176 -7.76 -16.58 -5.46
N LEU A 177 -6.46 -16.42 -5.76
CA LEU A 177 -5.95 -15.60 -6.85
C LEU A 177 -6.49 -14.16 -6.81
N GLU A 178 -6.71 -13.63 -5.62
CA GLU A 178 -7.22 -12.29 -5.35
C GLU A 178 -6.11 -11.36 -4.87
N TYR A 179 -6.37 -10.05 -4.93
CA TYR A 179 -5.50 -9.07 -4.29
C TYR A 179 -5.97 -8.77 -2.87
N ILE A 180 -5.00 -8.60 -1.97
CA ILE A 180 -5.29 -8.09 -0.62
C ILE A 180 -5.93 -6.71 -0.70
N THR A 181 -6.96 -6.44 0.11
CA THR A 181 -7.57 -5.12 0.18
C THR A 181 -6.84 -4.23 1.20
N PRO A 182 -6.90 -2.88 1.06
CA PRO A 182 -6.34 -1.96 2.04
C PRO A 182 -6.87 -2.21 3.46
N GLY A 183 -8.19 -2.43 3.59
CA GLY A 183 -8.82 -2.70 4.89
C GLY A 183 -8.40 -4.02 5.51
N HIS A 184 -8.22 -5.07 4.72
CA HIS A 184 -7.72 -6.34 5.24
C HIS A 184 -6.27 -6.20 5.72
N LEU A 185 -5.42 -5.52 4.94
CA LEU A 185 -4.05 -5.24 5.34
C LEU A 185 -4.00 -4.46 6.67
N TYR A 186 -4.82 -3.42 6.79
CA TYR A 186 -4.96 -2.65 8.02
C TYR A 186 -5.38 -3.54 9.21
N ASN A 187 -6.46 -4.31 9.07
CA ASN A 187 -7.01 -5.13 10.15
C ASN A 187 -6.03 -6.21 10.63
N VAL A 188 -5.21 -6.76 9.75
CA VAL A 188 -4.24 -7.80 10.09
C VAL A 188 -3.05 -7.24 10.89
N PHE A 189 -2.61 -6.03 10.58
CA PHE A 189 -1.34 -5.53 11.13
C PHE A 189 -1.47 -4.36 12.12
N ARG A 190 -2.60 -3.66 12.21
CA ARG A 190 -2.77 -2.44 13.04
C ARG A 190 -2.43 -2.64 14.53
N GLU A 191 -2.61 -3.86 15.06
CA GLU A 191 -2.39 -4.14 16.49
C GLU A 191 -0.97 -4.62 16.79
N HIS A 192 -0.12 -4.75 15.77
CA HIS A 192 1.26 -5.19 15.90
C HIS A 192 2.18 -4.01 16.20
N THR A 193 2.25 -3.62 17.48
CA THR A 193 3.06 -2.47 17.92
C THR A 193 4.56 -2.68 17.75
N GLU A 194 5.02 -3.91 17.59
CA GLU A 194 6.39 -4.25 17.22
C GLU A 194 6.74 -3.87 15.79
N LEU A 195 5.74 -3.80 14.89
CA LEU A 195 5.91 -3.43 13.49
C LEU A 195 5.55 -1.97 13.24
N PHE A 196 4.49 -1.48 13.89
CA PHE A 196 3.97 -0.13 13.74
C PHE A 196 4.25 0.72 14.96
N GLY A 197 4.65 1.98 14.73
CA GLY A 197 4.87 2.98 15.76
C GLY A 197 3.99 4.20 15.59
#